data_e37e67ecb184eebdf81c6763efdecf6c
#
_entry.id   e37e67ecb184eebdf81c6763efdecf6c
#
_cell.length_a   1.000
_cell.length_b   1.000
_cell.length_c   1.000
_cell.angle_alpha   90.00
_cell.angle_beta   90.00
_cell.angle_gamma   90.00
#
_symmetry.space_group_name_H-M   'P 1'
#
loop_
_entity.id
_entity.type
_entity.pdbx_description
1 polymer ?
#
loop_
_entity_poly.entity_id
_entity_poly.type
_entity_poly.pdbx_seq_one_letter_code
_entity_poly.pdbx_strand_id
1 'polypeptide(L)'
;MFQDRSPRANTALRRALAAEGGRFAKEARDALGLSGEPALHPDLRVDPAARLDASSDEPLSEDDAEALNDFRDRVLDAYGAELSWLASLPTVVETERFLFVHGGLPHEDLASLSGTNAFALMKNDRFIDQRLHFSRWIVAGHWPVSLYRPEIPCAAPYIAASQRIIGIDGGCGVKLDGQLNALILPDASEDRFEFRMADALPERTALDRQEGSRDSVSIRWGDHYADILRREDGCAYVRHVSTGRTLWIPESFIFRDGSPAQIEDATDYALPVEPGDRVRLVASTPRGAVVKKNGVTGWYYGRLQ
;
A
#
# COMPACT_ATOMS: atom_id res chain seq x y z
N MET A 1 5.65 11.67 8.49
CA MET A 1 6.31 12.96 8.11
C MET A 1 6.77 12.80 6.67
N PHE A 2 6.02 13.30 5.70
CA PHE A 2 6.39 13.27 4.29
C PHE A 2 7.45 14.34 4.05
N GLN A 3 8.72 13.94 3.93
CA GLN A 3 9.77 14.84 3.51
C GLN A 3 9.61 15.15 2.02
N ASP A 4 9.40 16.43 1.78
CA ASP A 4 9.72 17.29 0.63
C ASP A 4 10.21 16.58 -0.64
N ARG A 5 9.28 16.12 -1.44
CA ARG A 5 9.49 15.89 -2.87
C ARG A 5 9.04 17.15 -3.61
N SER A 6 9.99 17.79 -4.25
CA SER A 6 9.95 19.11 -4.86
C SER A 6 8.56 19.74 -5.12
N PRO A 7 8.34 21.02 -4.76
CA PRO A 7 7.05 21.71 -4.92
C PRO A 7 6.47 21.67 -6.35
N ARG A 8 7.32 21.48 -7.37
CA ARG A 8 6.92 21.47 -8.78
C ARG A 8 6.27 20.16 -9.23
N ALA A 9 6.76 19.00 -8.79
CA ALA A 9 6.15 17.70 -9.11
C ALA A 9 4.78 17.55 -8.43
N ASN A 10 4.66 18.04 -7.21
CA ASN A 10 3.41 18.03 -6.45
C ASN A 10 2.34 18.95 -7.07
N THR A 11 2.73 20.07 -7.66
CA THR A 11 1.81 21.02 -8.31
C THR A 11 1.28 20.48 -9.65
N ALA A 12 2.12 19.80 -10.44
CA ALA A 12 1.70 19.18 -11.69
C ALA A 12 0.74 17.99 -11.44
N LEU A 13 1.05 17.15 -10.44
CA LEU A 13 0.19 16.05 -10.03
C LEU A 13 -1.16 16.56 -9.49
N ARG A 14 -1.17 17.61 -8.66
CA ARG A 14 -2.40 18.24 -8.15
C ARG A 14 -3.24 18.85 -9.26
N ARG A 15 -2.65 19.47 -10.29
CA ARG A 15 -3.38 20.00 -11.44
C ARG A 15 -3.95 18.89 -12.33
N ALA A 16 -3.22 17.80 -12.54
CA ALA A 16 -3.70 16.64 -13.28
C ALA A 16 -4.86 15.96 -12.54
N LEU A 17 -4.72 15.72 -11.23
CA LEU A 17 -5.78 15.16 -10.39
C LEU A 17 -7.02 16.07 -10.32
N ALA A 18 -6.85 17.39 -10.27
CA ALA A 18 -7.98 18.32 -10.26
C ALA A 18 -8.68 18.43 -11.63
N ALA A 19 -7.92 18.38 -12.75
CA ALA A 19 -8.49 18.46 -14.08
C ALA A 19 -9.18 17.15 -14.53
N GLU A 20 -8.63 15.99 -14.13
CA GLU A 20 -9.17 14.67 -14.47
C GLU A 20 -10.16 14.14 -13.42
N GLY A 21 -9.98 14.49 -12.15
CA GLY A 21 -10.80 14.01 -11.05
C GLY A 21 -12.27 14.37 -11.21
N GLY A 22 -12.59 15.60 -11.58
CA GLY A 22 -13.97 16.04 -11.78
C GLY A 22 -14.67 15.34 -12.96
N ARG A 23 -13.94 15.09 -14.04
CA ARG A 23 -14.46 14.34 -15.20
C ARG A 23 -14.62 12.86 -14.88
N PHE A 24 -13.63 12.26 -14.24
CA PHE A 24 -13.66 10.85 -13.83
C PHE A 24 -14.74 10.58 -12.78
N ALA A 25 -14.92 11.46 -11.81
CA ALA A 25 -15.98 11.37 -10.82
C ALA A 25 -17.39 11.42 -11.46
N LYS A 26 -17.60 12.30 -12.46
CA LYS A 26 -18.87 12.36 -13.17
C LYS A 26 -19.12 11.10 -14.00
N GLU A 27 -18.13 10.65 -14.77
CA GLU A 27 -18.22 9.43 -15.60
C GLU A 27 -18.45 8.18 -14.74
N ALA A 28 -17.79 8.08 -13.57
CA ALA A 28 -18.00 6.98 -12.63
C ALA A 28 -19.41 7.01 -12.00
N ARG A 29 -19.93 8.19 -11.63
CA ARG A 29 -21.31 8.32 -11.12
C ARG A 29 -22.34 7.91 -12.17
N ASP A 30 -22.17 8.39 -13.41
CA ASP A 30 -23.08 8.07 -14.51
C ASP A 30 -23.04 6.56 -14.82
N ALA A 31 -21.86 5.93 -14.82
CA ALA A 31 -21.68 4.50 -15.03
C ALA A 31 -22.27 3.63 -13.90
N LEU A 32 -22.26 4.12 -12.65
CA LEU A 32 -22.78 3.42 -11.48
C LEU A 32 -24.25 3.73 -11.19
N GLY A 33 -24.90 4.61 -11.97
CA GLY A 33 -26.32 4.97 -11.79
C GLY A 33 -26.62 5.68 -10.47
N LEU A 34 -25.62 6.34 -9.86
CA LEU A 34 -25.75 7.00 -8.58
C LEU A 34 -26.46 8.36 -8.74
N SER A 35 -27.76 8.39 -8.46
CA SER A 35 -28.57 9.63 -8.40
C SER A 35 -28.82 10.03 -6.96
N GLY A 36 -28.43 11.23 -6.57
CA GLY A 36 -28.67 11.84 -5.27
C GLY A 36 -27.50 12.72 -4.83
N GLU A 37 -27.78 13.86 -4.16
CA GLU A 37 -26.75 14.64 -3.48
C GLU A 37 -26.48 14.01 -2.10
N PRO A 38 -25.25 13.52 -1.84
CA PRO A 38 -24.89 13.00 -0.52
C PRO A 38 -24.66 14.17 0.43
N ALA A 39 -25.23 14.11 1.60
CA ALA A 39 -24.96 15.06 2.66
C ALA A 39 -23.63 14.68 3.36
N LEU A 40 -22.57 15.43 3.12
CA LEU A 40 -21.45 15.47 4.06
C LEU A 40 -21.99 15.96 5.40
N HIS A 41 -21.73 15.17 6.47
CA HIS A 41 -22.07 15.62 7.81
C HIS A 41 -21.31 16.92 8.11
N PRO A 42 -21.96 18.08 8.21
CA PRO A 42 -21.30 19.36 8.44
C PRO A 42 -20.63 19.46 9.82
N ASP A 43 -20.92 18.50 10.71
CA ASP A 43 -20.55 18.56 12.12
C ASP A 43 -19.25 17.80 12.46
N LEU A 44 -18.55 17.22 11.49
CA LEU A 44 -17.23 16.59 11.72
C LEU A 44 -16.15 17.66 11.88
N ARG A 45 -16.12 18.30 13.05
CA ARG A 45 -14.99 19.16 13.43
C ARG A 45 -13.96 18.37 14.23
N VAL A 46 -12.71 18.81 14.14
CA VAL A 46 -11.65 18.24 14.97
C VAL A 46 -11.93 18.60 16.42
N ASP A 47 -12.10 17.56 17.23
CA ASP A 47 -12.20 17.72 18.69
C ASP A 47 -10.82 18.15 19.22
N PRO A 48 -10.72 19.25 20.02
CA PRO A 48 -9.47 19.63 20.68
C PRO A 48 -8.88 18.52 21.55
N ALA A 49 -9.71 17.56 22.03
CA ALA A 49 -9.23 16.38 22.74
C ALA A 49 -8.72 15.26 21.80
N ALA A 50 -8.86 15.40 20.47
CA ALA A 50 -8.31 14.45 19.52
C ALA A 50 -6.78 14.49 19.53
N ARG A 51 -6.15 13.37 19.20
CA ARG A 51 -4.69 13.24 19.12
C ARG A 51 -4.28 13.16 17.67
N LEU A 52 -3.22 13.89 17.29
CA LEU A 52 -2.64 13.81 15.93
C LEU A 52 -1.93 12.49 15.65
N ASP A 53 -1.47 11.83 16.69
CA ASP A 53 -0.74 10.57 16.62
C ASP A 53 -1.14 9.70 17.81
N ALA A 54 -1.47 8.44 17.55
CA ALA A 54 -1.78 7.46 18.60
C ALA A 54 -0.60 7.19 19.55
N SER A 55 0.61 7.60 19.18
CA SER A 55 1.82 7.52 20.02
C SER A 55 2.05 8.77 20.90
N SER A 56 1.28 9.85 20.71
CA SER A 56 1.36 11.07 21.50
C SER A 56 0.36 11.04 22.63
N ASP A 57 0.82 11.19 23.87
CA ASP A 57 -0.05 11.34 25.03
C ASP A 57 -0.59 12.77 25.21
N GLU A 58 -0.12 13.73 24.41
CA GLU A 58 -0.55 15.11 24.49
C GLU A 58 -1.75 15.38 23.58
N PRO A 59 -2.83 15.99 24.11
CA PRO A 59 -3.94 16.47 23.29
C PRO A 59 -3.46 17.60 22.36
N LEU A 60 -4.19 17.81 21.26
CA LEU A 60 -3.97 18.97 20.38
C LEU A 60 -4.17 20.28 21.17
N SER A 61 -3.33 21.27 20.90
CA SER A 61 -3.59 22.62 21.38
C SER A 61 -4.86 23.18 20.71
N GLU A 62 -5.51 24.15 21.36
CA GLU A 62 -6.67 24.83 20.76
C GLU A 62 -6.30 25.49 19.41
N ASP A 63 -5.11 26.10 19.31
CA ASP A 63 -4.59 26.72 18.09
C ASP A 63 -4.40 25.70 16.96
N ASP A 64 -3.90 24.50 17.26
CA ASP A 64 -3.72 23.42 16.27
C ASP A 64 -5.09 22.88 15.81
N ALA A 65 -6.05 22.75 16.71
CA ALA A 65 -7.40 22.31 16.37
C ALA A 65 -8.12 23.35 15.49
N GLU A 66 -7.95 24.65 15.76
CA GLU A 66 -8.47 25.73 14.93
C GLU A 66 -7.82 25.73 13.54
N ALA A 67 -6.50 25.63 13.46
CA ALA A 67 -5.76 25.56 12.18
C ALA A 67 -6.19 24.36 11.33
N LEU A 68 -6.45 23.20 11.95
CA LEU A 68 -6.96 22.03 11.26
C LEU A 68 -8.39 22.20 10.75
N ASN A 69 -9.26 22.85 11.54
CA ASN A 69 -10.61 23.17 11.11
C ASN A 69 -10.63 24.17 9.95
N ASP A 70 -9.78 25.20 9.98
CA ASP A 70 -9.61 26.15 8.89
C ASP A 70 -9.09 25.47 7.61
N PHE A 71 -8.16 24.54 7.76
CA PHE A 71 -7.68 23.74 6.62
C PHE A 71 -8.78 22.85 6.05
N ARG A 72 -9.55 22.18 6.91
CA ARG A 72 -10.73 21.38 6.52
C ARG A 72 -11.74 22.22 5.75
N ASP A 73 -12.09 23.39 6.26
CA ASP A 73 -13.09 24.27 5.63
C ASP A 73 -12.61 24.72 4.24
N ARG A 74 -11.33 25.06 4.07
CA ARG A 74 -10.73 25.34 2.75
C ARG A 74 -10.77 24.15 1.79
N VAL A 75 -10.57 22.93 2.30
CA VAL A 75 -10.68 21.72 1.48
C VAL A 75 -12.14 21.48 1.07
N LEU A 76 -13.09 21.69 1.98
CA LEU A 76 -14.53 21.58 1.68
C LEU A 76 -14.97 22.60 0.63
N ASP A 77 -14.49 23.83 0.73
CA ASP A 77 -14.79 24.89 -0.25
C ASP A 77 -14.22 24.57 -1.63
N ALA A 78 -13.00 24.00 -1.68
CA ALA A 78 -12.31 23.70 -2.94
C ALA A 78 -12.79 22.39 -3.60
N TYR A 79 -13.20 21.39 -2.81
CA TYR A 79 -13.44 20.01 -3.26
C TYR A 79 -14.74 19.41 -2.71
N GLY A 80 -15.72 20.25 -2.33
CA GLY A 80 -16.96 19.80 -1.70
C GLY A 80 -17.77 18.80 -2.53
N ALA A 81 -17.77 18.95 -3.85
CA ALA A 81 -18.45 18.02 -4.77
C ALA A 81 -17.77 16.65 -4.80
N GLU A 82 -16.45 16.62 -4.88
CA GLU A 82 -15.66 15.38 -4.88
C GLU A 82 -15.76 14.66 -3.54
N LEU A 83 -15.70 15.39 -2.45
CA LEU A 83 -15.84 14.82 -1.10
C LEU A 83 -17.26 14.27 -0.88
N SER A 84 -18.27 14.97 -1.37
CA SER A 84 -19.66 14.50 -1.33
C SER A 84 -19.84 13.22 -2.13
N TRP A 85 -19.23 13.15 -3.31
CA TRP A 85 -19.22 11.93 -4.11
C TRP A 85 -18.51 10.78 -3.38
N LEU A 86 -17.31 11.00 -2.82
CA LEU A 86 -16.60 9.98 -2.04
C LEU A 86 -17.43 9.46 -0.87
N ALA A 87 -18.11 10.37 -0.14
CA ALA A 87 -18.98 10.02 0.97
C ALA A 87 -20.21 9.18 0.55
N SER A 88 -20.61 9.27 -0.73
CA SER A 88 -21.73 8.49 -1.28
C SER A 88 -21.34 7.09 -1.75
N LEU A 89 -20.05 6.76 -1.81
CA LEU A 89 -19.60 5.45 -2.26
C LEU A 89 -19.99 4.36 -1.26
N PRO A 90 -20.43 3.18 -1.73
CA PRO A 90 -20.70 2.07 -0.83
C PRO A 90 -19.39 1.56 -0.20
N THR A 91 -19.44 1.17 1.07
CA THR A 91 -18.32 0.54 1.77
C THR A 91 -18.09 -0.91 1.36
N VAL A 92 -19.12 -1.55 0.82
CA VAL A 92 -19.10 -2.92 0.32
C VAL A 92 -19.86 -2.98 -1.00
N VAL A 93 -19.29 -3.65 -1.99
CA VAL A 93 -19.95 -3.98 -3.26
C VAL A 93 -19.96 -5.49 -3.39
N GLU A 94 -21.10 -6.07 -3.72
CA GLU A 94 -21.22 -7.51 -3.88
C GLU A 94 -21.72 -7.91 -5.28
N THR A 95 -21.26 -9.07 -5.73
CA THR A 95 -21.75 -9.78 -6.88
C THR A 95 -22.16 -11.19 -6.45
N GLU A 96 -22.52 -12.03 -7.40
CA GLU A 96 -22.89 -13.43 -7.09
C GLU A 96 -21.74 -14.19 -6.41
N ARG A 97 -20.49 -13.99 -6.87
CA ARG A 97 -19.31 -14.74 -6.42
C ARG A 97 -18.30 -13.91 -5.62
N PHE A 98 -18.33 -12.59 -5.73
CA PHE A 98 -17.35 -11.70 -5.13
C PHE A 98 -18.00 -10.68 -4.22
N LEU A 99 -17.26 -10.28 -3.20
CA LEU A 99 -17.55 -9.15 -2.33
C LEU A 99 -16.30 -8.28 -2.26
N PHE A 100 -16.46 -7.00 -2.55
CA PHE A 100 -15.38 -6.01 -2.55
C PHE A 100 -15.50 -5.12 -1.33
N VAL A 101 -14.42 -5.00 -0.58
CA VAL A 101 -14.36 -4.17 0.64
C VAL A 101 -12.96 -3.58 0.76
N HIS A 102 -12.83 -2.35 1.31
CA HIS A 102 -11.52 -1.73 1.39
C HIS A 102 -10.57 -2.47 2.35
N GLY A 103 -10.96 -2.68 3.62
CA GLY A 103 -10.07 -3.26 4.65
C GLY A 103 -10.28 -4.75 4.90
N GLY A 104 -11.51 -5.21 4.84
CA GLY A 104 -11.90 -6.57 5.17
C GLY A 104 -13.21 -6.64 5.93
N LEU A 105 -13.57 -7.82 6.40
CA LEU A 105 -14.82 -8.09 7.11
C LEU A 105 -14.54 -8.51 8.56
N PRO A 106 -15.35 -8.06 9.53
CA PRO A 106 -15.12 -8.40 10.94
C PRO A 106 -15.52 -9.83 11.31
N HIS A 107 -16.30 -10.51 10.47
CA HIS A 107 -16.81 -11.87 10.69
C HIS A 107 -17.24 -12.55 9.38
N GLU A 108 -17.49 -13.86 9.43
CA GLU A 108 -17.84 -14.69 8.26
C GLU A 108 -19.30 -14.58 7.81
N ASP A 109 -20.18 -14.08 8.67
CA ASP A 109 -21.61 -13.96 8.36
C ASP A 109 -21.88 -12.74 7.46
N LEU A 110 -21.98 -13.00 6.16
CA LEU A 110 -22.24 -11.97 5.15
C LEU A 110 -23.66 -11.38 5.25
N ALA A 111 -24.62 -12.10 5.84
CA ALA A 111 -25.98 -11.59 5.96
C ALA A 111 -26.13 -10.50 7.02
N SER A 112 -25.22 -10.44 7.99
CA SER A 112 -25.23 -9.46 9.07
C SER A 112 -24.38 -8.22 8.80
N LEU A 113 -23.80 -8.06 7.60
CA LEU A 113 -22.97 -6.89 7.25
C LEU A 113 -23.79 -5.58 7.21
N SER A 114 -25.08 -5.66 6.98
CA SER A 114 -25.99 -4.51 7.06
C SER A 114 -25.99 -3.96 8.48
N GLY A 115 -25.50 -2.71 8.63
CA GLY A 115 -25.33 -2.08 9.94
C GLY A 115 -23.93 -2.18 10.56
N THR A 116 -22.99 -2.88 9.89
CA THR A 116 -21.58 -2.84 10.30
C THR A 116 -21.02 -1.42 10.16
N ASN A 117 -20.27 -1.00 11.16
CA ASN A 117 -19.60 0.30 11.12
C ASN A 117 -18.67 0.39 9.91
N ALA A 118 -18.82 1.43 9.08
CA ALA A 118 -18.00 1.66 7.90
C ALA A 118 -16.49 1.69 8.22
N PHE A 119 -16.09 2.24 9.37
CA PHE A 119 -14.69 2.25 9.78
C PHE A 119 -14.13 0.84 9.96
N ALA A 120 -14.89 -0.10 10.53
CA ALA A 120 -14.46 -1.49 10.68
C ALA A 120 -14.28 -2.23 9.32
N LEU A 121 -15.01 -1.79 8.28
CA LEU A 121 -14.87 -2.29 6.91
C LEU A 121 -13.69 -1.66 6.16
N MET A 122 -13.33 -0.44 6.52
CA MET A 122 -12.21 0.30 5.90
C MET A 122 -10.88 0.09 6.61
N LYS A 123 -10.89 -0.07 7.93
CA LYS A 123 -9.70 -0.21 8.77
C LYS A 123 -9.70 -1.60 9.44
N ASN A 124 -9.22 -2.59 8.69
CA ASN A 124 -9.11 -3.97 9.17
C ASN A 124 -7.71 -4.50 8.85
N ASP A 125 -6.74 -4.17 9.72
CA ASP A 125 -5.36 -4.56 9.56
C ASP A 125 -5.19 -6.08 9.60
N ARG A 126 -4.32 -6.61 8.75
CA ARG A 126 -3.95 -8.03 8.73
C ARG A 126 -5.16 -8.96 8.54
N PHE A 127 -6.12 -8.55 7.70
CA PHE A 127 -7.36 -9.29 7.49
C PHE A 127 -7.15 -10.77 7.14
N ILE A 128 -6.19 -11.10 6.28
CA ILE A 128 -5.90 -12.49 5.88
C ILE A 128 -5.40 -13.33 7.08
N ASP A 129 -4.66 -12.73 8.00
CA ASP A 129 -4.12 -13.41 9.18
C ASP A 129 -5.21 -13.78 10.21
N GLN A 130 -6.41 -13.20 10.12
CA GLN A 130 -7.55 -13.50 11.00
C GLN A 130 -8.16 -14.89 10.75
N ARG A 131 -7.77 -15.54 9.64
CA ARG A 131 -8.17 -16.90 9.28
C ARG A 131 -9.68 -17.14 9.15
N LEU A 132 -10.41 -16.09 8.77
CA LEU A 132 -11.83 -16.19 8.44
C LEU A 132 -12.02 -16.92 7.11
N HIS A 133 -13.17 -17.59 6.93
CA HIS A 133 -13.48 -18.40 5.75
C HIS A 133 -14.83 -17.97 5.19
N PHE A 134 -14.89 -17.73 3.90
CA PHE A 134 -16.08 -17.19 3.27
C PHE A 134 -16.67 -18.12 2.20
N SER A 135 -17.98 -18.02 1.99
CA SER A 135 -18.68 -18.71 0.90
C SER A 135 -18.46 -18.05 -0.47
N ARG A 136 -18.13 -16.76 -0.49
CA ARG A 136 -17.78 -15.95 -1.67
C ARG A 136 -16.33 -15.51 -1.59
N TRP A 137 -15.77 -15.07 -2.70
CA TRP A 137 -14.46 -14.42 -2.72
C TRP A 137 -14.54 -13.01 -2.13
N ILE A 138 -13.73 -12.72 -1.13
CA ILE A 138 -13.57 -11.39 -0.55
C ILE A 138 -12.35 -10.74 -1.19
N VAL A 139 -12.54 -9.63 -1.88
CA VAL A 139 -11.46 -8.82 -2.47
C VAL A 139 -11.20 -7.64 -1.55
N ALA A 140 -10.02 -7.59 -0.96
CA ALA A 140 -9.65 -6.57 0.02
C ALA A 140 -8.32 -5.88 -0.33
N GLY A 141 -8.23 -4.60 0.01
CA GLY A 141 -7.03 -3.75 -0.04
C GLY A 141 -6.49 -3.43 1.34
N HIS A 142 -6.15 -2.16 1.57
CA HIS A 142 -5.75 -1.55 2.84
C HIS A 142 -4.42 -2.05 3.44
N TRP A 143 -4.23 -3.36 3.55
CA TRP A 143 -3.01 -3.94 4.08
C TRP A 143 -2.15 -4.46 2.93
N PRO A 144 -0.98 -3.82 2.65
CA PRO A 144 -0.12 -4.24 1.55
C PRO A 144 0.21 -5.73 1.61
N VAL A 145 -0.02 -6.43 0.50
CA VAL A 145 0.09 -7.90 0.46
C VAL A 145 1.50 -8.43 0.71
N SER A 146 2.52 -7.60 0.49
CA SER A 146 3.90 -7.93 0.84
C SER A 146 4.10 -8.10 2.36
N LEU A 147 3.26 -7.47 3.20
CA LEU A 147 3.32 -7.57 4.65
C LEU A 147 2.89 -8.93 5.20
N TYR A 148 2.20 -9.75 4.40
CA TYR A 148 1.88 -11.13 4.75
C TYR A 148 3.03 -12.12 4.44
N ARG A 149 4.14 -11.66 3.84
CA ARG A 149 5.21 -12.51 3.30
C ARG A 149 6.52 -12.28 4.05
N PRO A 150 6.85 -13.13 5.05
CA PRO A 150 8.01 -12.91 5.91
C PRO A 150 9.36 -13.28 5.27
N GLU A 151 9.36 -14.01 4.17
CA GLU A 151 10.57 -14.54 3.56
C GLU A 151 10.95 -13.81 2.27
N ILE A 152 10.01 -13.76 1.33
CA ILE A 152 10.21 -13.18 0.00
C ILE A 152 9.19 -12.04 -0.21
N PRO A 153 9.63 -10.78 -0.31
CA PRO A 153 8.72 -9.67 -0.54
C PRO A 153 8.08 -9.79 -1.93
N CYS A 154 6.76 -9.76 -1.96
CA CYS A 154 6.01 -9.83 -3.20
C CYS A 154 4.75 -8.97 -3.11
N ALA A 155 4.64 -7.99 -3.98
CA ALA A 155 3.51 -7.05 -4.08
C ALA A 155 2.40 -7.55 -5.03
N ALA A 156 2.56 -8.71 -5.69
CA ALA A 156 1.50 -9.32 -6.48
C ALA A 156 0.35 -9.78 -5.58
N PRO A 157 -0.92 -9.82 -6.07
CA PRO A 157 -2.06 -10.20 -5.27
C PRO A 157 -1.83 -11.46 -4.43
N TYR A 158 -2.32 -11.45 -3.20
CA TYR A 158 -2.23 -12.60 -2.31
C TYR A 158 -3.55 -13.37 -2.33
N ILE A 159 -3.52 -14.59 -2.85
CA ILE A 159 -4.71 -15.44 -2.99
C ILE A 159 -4.74 -16.47 -1.88
N ALA A 160 -5.50 -16.21 -0.83
CA ALA A 160 -5.76 -17.15 0.26
C ALA A 160 -6.96 -18.06 -0.12
N ALA A 161 -6.70 -19.04 -0.98
CA ALA A 161 -7.75 -19.83 -1.61
C ALA A 161 -8.63 -20.60 -0.61
N SER A 162 -8.05 -21.14 0.47
CA SER A 162 -8.80 -21.85 1.52
C SER A 162 -9.77 -20.95 2.28
N GLN A 163 -9.43 -19.65 2.39
CA GLN A 163 -10.25 -18.62 3.04
C GLN A 163 -11.21 -17.93 2.06
N ARG A 164 -10.99 -18.08 0.76
CA ARG A 164 -11.61 -17.31 -0.32
C ARG A 164 -11.38 -15.80 -0.15
N ILE A 165 -10.14 -15.41 0.14
CA ILE A 165 -9.74 -14.00 0.24
C ILE A 165 -8.68 -13.69 -0.84
N ILE A 166 -8.83 -12.55 -1.50
CA ILE A 166 -7.88 -11.98 -2.45
C ILE A 166 -7.45 -10.63 -1.89
N GLY A 167 -6.21 -10.55 -1.37
CA GLY A 167 -5.58 -9.27 -1.06
C GLY A 167 -5.00 -8.67 -2.34
N ILE A 168 -5.38 -7.43 -2.67
CA ILE A 168 -4.90 -6.77 -3.90
C ILE A 168 -4.07 -5.52 -3.66
N ASP A 169 -3.86 -5.08 -2.43
CA ASP A 169 -3.06 -3.91 -2.13
C ASP A 169 -1.57 -4.18 -2.41
N GLY A 170 -1.06 -3.63 -3.49
CA GLY A 170 0.35 -3.73 -3.87
C GLY A 170 1.26 -2.70 -3.20
N GLY A 171 0.76 -1.89 -2.24
CA GLY A 171 1.52 -0.85 -1.57
C GLY A 171 1.77 0.39 -2.43
N CYS A 172 0.96 0.62 -3.48
CA CYS A 172 1.10 1.77 -4.36
C CYS A 172 1.00 3.09 -3.59
N GLY A 173 2.03 3.94 -3.74
CA GLY A 173 2.08 5.24 -3.06
C GLY A 173 2.59 5.22 -1.62
N VAL A 174 2.67 4.04 -0.96
CA VAL A 174 3.14 3.92 0.43
C VAL A 174 4.47 3.16 0.56
N LYS A 175 4.87 2.39 -0.45
CA LYS A 175 6.10 1.60 -0.45
C LYS A 175 7.04 2.02 -1.58
N LEU A 176 8.35 1.93 -1.37
CA LEU A 176 9.35 2.23 -2.41
C LEU A 176 9.21 1.32 -3.63
N ASP A 177 8.89 0.05 -3.39
CA ASP A 177 8.66 -0.96 -4.42
C ASP A 177 7.17 -1.20 -4.71
N GLY A 178 6.30 -0.30 -4.25
CA GLY A 178 4.85 -0.41 -4.41
C GLY A 178 4.39 -0.50 -5.86
N GLN A 179 3.24 -1.11 -6.07
CA GLN A 179 2.59 -1.25 -7.37
C GLN A 179 1.08 -1.18 -7.25
N LEU A 180 0.43 -0.84 -8.34
CA LEU A 180 -1.02 -0.97 -8.49
C LEU A 180 -1.34 -2.37 -9.01
N ASN A 181 -2.25 -3.07 -8.33
CA ASN A 181 -2.82 -4.32 -8.81
C ASN A 181 -4.25 -4.10 -9.29
N ALA A 182 -4.62 -4.73 -10.37
CA ALA A 182 -5.99 -4.76 -10.89
C ALA A 182 -6.46 -6.21 -11.03
N LEU A 183 -7.61 -6.53 -10.42
CA LEU A 183 -8.29 -7.79 -10.62
C LEU A 183 -9.19 -7.67 -11.84
N ILE A 184 -9.17 -8.66 -12.72
CA ILE A 184 -10.01 -8.75 -13.92
C ILE A 184 -10.96 -9.92 -13.72
N LEU A 185 -12.24 -9.61 -13.71
CA LEU A 185 -13.32 -10.59 -13.63
C LEU A 185 -14.01 -10.65 -14.99
N PRO A 186 -13.74 -11.68 -15.82
CA PRO A 186 -14.43 -11.83 -17.10
C PRO A 186 -15.94 -12.00 -16.94
N ASP A 187 -16.33 -12.69 -15.87
CA ASP A 187 -17.72 -12.85 -15.43
C ASP A 187 -17.77 -12.89 -13.90
N ALA A 188 -18.56 -12.00 -13.29
CA ALA A 188 -18.68 -11.90 -11.83
C ALA A 188 -19.56 -13.01 -11.21
N SER A 189 -20.19 -13.85 -12.03
CA SER A 189 -20.94 -15.06 -11.60
C SER A 189 -20.07 -16.32 -11.55
N GLU A 190 -18.82 -16.26 -12.05
CA GLU A 190 -17.87 -17.37 -12.06
C GLU A 190 -16.72 -17.13 -11.07
N ASP A 191 -16.15 -18.22 -10.52
CA ASP A 191 -14.93 -18.19 -9.68
C ASP A 191 -13.66 -18.07 -10.53
N ARG A 192 -13.69 -17.25 -11.60
CA ARG A 192 -12.56 -17.04 -12.51
C ARG A 192 -12.10 -15.59 -12.48
N PHE A 193 -10.82 -15.40 -12.29
CA PHE A 193 -10.20 -14.08 -12.29
C PHE A 193 -8.78 -14.14 -12.83
N GLU A 194 -8.32 -13.00 -13.32
CA GLU A 194 -6.94 -12.71 -13.69
C GLU A 194 -6.50 -11.44 -12.97
N PHE A 195 -5.22 -11.12 -13.01
CA PHE A 195 -4.74 -9.86 -12.50
C PHE A 195 -3.69 -9.23 -13.42
N ARG A 196 -3.56 -7.91 -13.31
CA ARG A 196 -2.52 -7.11 -13.95
C ARG A 196 -1.85 -6.26 -12.88
N MET A 197 -0.60 -5.90 -13.14
CA MET A 197 0.24 -5.12 -12.24
C MET A 197 0.85 -3.97 -13.01
N ALA A 198 0.98 -2.80 -12.38
CA ALA A 198 1.65 -1.64 -12.93
C ALA A 198 2.39 -0.89 -11.82
N ASP A 199 3.56 -0.38 -12.13
CA ASP A 199 4.31 0.55 -11.28
C ASP A 199 5.01 1.61 -12.12
N ALA A 200 5.48 2.67 -11.46
CA ALA A 200 6.20 3.76 -12.10
C ALA A 200 7.73 3.62 -12.00
N LEU A 201 8.23 2.46 -11.57
CA LEU A 201 9.66 2.23 -11.43
C LEU A 201 10.36 2.16 -12.79
N PRO A 202 11.60 2.66 -12.91
CA PRO A 202 12.36 2.58 -14.15
C PRO A 202 12.57 1.13 -14.58
N GLU A 203 12.27 0.84 -15.84
CA GLU A 203 12.53 -0.48 -16.42
C GLU A 203 14.00 -0.62 -16.83
N ARG A 204 14.57 -1.80 -16.60
CA ARG A 204 15.93 -2.18 -16.98
C ARG A 204 15.91 -3.59 -17.57
N THR A 205 16.93 -3.90 -18.37
CA THR A 205 17.16 -5.25 -18.88
C THR A 205 18.32 -5.89 -18.14
N ALA A 206 18.12 -7.06 -17.60
CA ALA A 206 19.19 -7.84 -16.97
C ALA A 206 20.09 -8.47 -18.04
N LEU A 207 21.41 -8.37 -17.83
CA LEU A 207 22.39 -8.91 -18.79
C LEU A 207 23.01 -10.22 -18.33
N ASP A 208 22.98 -10.50 -17.04
CA ASP A 208 23.63 -11.67 -16.45
C ASP A 208 22.60 -12.54 -15.74
N ARG A 209 22.84 -13.86 -15.74
CA ARG A 209 22.03 -14.82 -14.98
C ARG A 209 22.32 -14.74 -13.49
N GLN A 210 21.28 -14.84 -12.67
CA GLN A 210 21.36 -14.96 -11.23
C GLN A 210 20.38 -16.01 -10.72
N GLU A 211 20.85 -16.91 -9.87
CA GLU A 211 20.00 -17.87 -9.15
C GLU A 211 19.34 -17.19 -7.94
N GLY A 212 18.13 -17.64 -7.60
CA GLY A 212 17.44 -17.20 -6.39
C GLY A 212 18.08 -17.76 -5.11
N SER A 213 18.09 -16.98 -4.04
CA SER A 213 18.47 -17.51 -2.73
C SER A 213 17.40 -18.49 -2.20
N ARG A 214 17.86 -19.51 -1.46
CA ARG A 214 16.98 -20.54 -0.88
C ARG A 214 16.38 -20.12 0.45
N ASP A 215 17.00 -19.16 1.09
CA ASP A 215 16.63 -18.65 2.41
C ASP A 215 16.80 -17.13 2.40
N SER A 216 15.82 -16.41 2.92
CA SER A 216 15.80 -14.96 2.96
C SER A 216 14.88 -14.44 4.05
N VAL A 217 15.03 -13.15 4.36
CA VAL A 217 14.14 -12.41 5.23
C VAL A 217 13.50 -11.25 4.47
N SER A 218 12.26 -10.97 4.73
CA SER A 218 11.59 -9.73 4.35
C SER A 218 11.36 -8.90 5.59
N ILE A 219 12.18 -7.86 5.79
CA ILE A 219 11.93 -6.80 6.78
C ILE A 219 10.79 -5.94 6.24
N ARG A 220 9.79 -5.64 7.07
CA ARG A 220 8.56 -5.00 6.63
C ARG A 220 7.96 -4.13 7.71
N TRP A 221 7.08 -3.23 7.30
CA TRP A 221 6.36 -2.36 8.21
C TRP A 221 5.79 -3.09 9.43
N GLY A 222 5.96 -2.49 10.62
CA GLY A 222 5.60 -3.11 11.90
C GLY A 222 6.72 -3.94 12.54
N ASP A 223 7.75 -4.33 11.75
CA ASP A 223 8.95 -5.04 12.20
C ASP A 223 10.18 -4.55 11.42
N HIS A 224 10.39 -3.23 11.39
CA HIS A 224 11.37 -2.56 10.53
C HIS A 224 12.49 -1.88 11.32
N TYR A 225 12.84 -2.44 12.48
CA TYR A 225 13.92 -1.95 13.32
C TYR A 225 15.20 -2.75 13.08
N ALA A 226 16.32 -2.04 12.91
CA ALA A 226 17.62 -2.67 12.67
C ALA A 226 18.76 -1.92 13.34
N ASP A 227 19.74 -2.67 13.89
CA ASP A 227 20.98 -2.10 14.36
C ASP A 227 21.93 -1.90 13.18
N ILE A 228 22.47 -0.71 13.01
CA ILE A 228 23.46 -0.41 11.98
C ILE A 228 24.82 -0.87 12.48
N LEU A 229 25.40 -1.88 11.83
CA LEU A 229 26.71 -2.44 12.21
C LEU A 229 27.87 -1.72 11.51
N ARG A 230 27.69 -1.33 10.25
CA ARG A 230 28.63 -0.49 9.50
C ARG A 230 27.98 0.08 8.24
N ARG A 231 28.61 1.10 7.67
CA ARG A 231 28.24 1.74 6.39
C ARG A 231 29.41 1.66 5.43
N GLU A 232 29.14 1.34 4.17
CA GLU A 232 30.17 1.16 3.14
C GLU A 232 29.51 1.23 1.76
N ASP A 233 30.11 1.99 0.84
CA ASP A 233 29.69 2.05 -0.56
C ASP A 233 28.21 2.39 -0.79
N GLY A 234 27.65 3.34 -0.01
CA GLY A 234 26.22 3.72 -0.11
C GLY A 234 25.25 2.66 0.38
N CYS A 235 25.75 1.64 1.11
CA CYS A 235 24.99 0.61 1.78
C CYS A 235 25.25 0.62 3.28
N ALA A 236 24.26 0.13 4.04
CA ALA A 236 24.41 -0.19 5.45
C ALA A 236 24.34 -1.72 5.66
N TYR A 237 25.29 -2.27 6.42
CA TYR A 237 25.20 -3.62 6.94
C TYR A 237 24.46 -3.56 8.26
N VAL A 238 23.30 -4.17 8.34
CA VAL A 238 22.40 -4.05 9.47
C VAL A 238 22.09 -5.40 10.07
N ARG A 239 21.69 -5.41 11.35
CA ARG A 239 21.11 -6.56 12.03
C ARG A 239 19.65 -6.28 12.33
N HIS A 240 18.75 -7.03 11.72
CA HIS A 240 17.32 -6.96 12.00
C HIS A 240 17.05 -7.35 13.47
N VAL A 241 16.36 -6.48 14.21
CA VAL A 241 16.24 -6.64 15.67
C VAL A 241 15.48 -7.90 16.04
N SER A 242 14.36 -8.19 15.40
CA SER A 242 13.48 -9.30 15.79
C SER A 242 14.03 -10.68 15.40
N THR A 243 14.69 -10.80 14.24
CA THR A 243 15.20 -12.09 13.74
C THR A 243 16.69 -12.32 14.03
N GLY A 244 17.44 -11.26 14.36
CA GLY A 244 18.89 -11.29 14.48
C GLY A 244 19.63 -11.43 13.13
N ARG A 245 18.92 -11.54 12.01
CA ARG A 245 19.51 -11.70 10.68
C ARG A 245 20.29 -10.46 10.27
N THR A 246 21.46 -10.66 9.70
CA THR A 246 22.29 -9.57 9.18
C THR A 246 22.22 -9.53 7.67
N LEU A 247 22.06 -8.30 7.12
CA LEU A 247 21.94 -8.10 5.68
C LEU A 247 22.47 -6.72 5.28
N TRP A 248 22.78 -6.58 3.99
CA TRP A 248 23.05 -5.30 3.39
C TRP A 248 21.75 -4.65 2.88
N ILE A 249 21.59 -3.36 3.12
CA ILE A 249 20.50 -2.55 2.58
C ILE A 249 21.10 -1.31 1.91
N PRO A 250 20.45 -0.70 0.90
CA PRO A 250 20.80 0.64 0.45
C PRO A 250 20.73 1.62 1.63
N GLU A 251 21.70 2.51 1.76
CA GLU A 251 21.69 3.50 2.85
C GLU A 251 20.47 4.43 2.78
N SER A 252 19.95 4.67 1.57
CA SER A 252 18.72 5.42 1.34
C SER A 252 17.46 4.77 1.93
N PHE A 253 17.53 3.50 2.35
CA PHE A 253 16.42 2.82 3.02
C PHE A 253 16.35 3.14 4.52
N ILE A 254 17.32 3.84 5.08
CA ILE A 254 17.27 4.31 6.46
C ILE A 254 16.50 5.63 6.49
N PHE A 255 15.25 5.62 6.96
CA PHE A 255 14.45 6.83 7.03
C PHE A 255 14.54 7.52 8.41
N ARG A 256 14.95 6.79 9.46
CA ARG A 256 15.29 7.36 10.76
C ARG A 256 16.54 6.69 11.32
N ASP A 257 17.61 7.47 11.45
CA ASP A 257 18.84 7.03 12.10
C ASP A 257 18.61 6.88 13.61
N GLY A 258 19.26 5.90 14.23
CA GLY A 258 19.10 5.66 15.65
C GLY A 258 19.68 4.30 16.10
N SER A 259 19.41 3.94 17.34
CA SER A 259 19.79 2.64 17.90
C SER A 259 18.59 2.07 18.70
N PRO A 260 17.77 1.22 18.07
CA PRO A 260 17.82 0.79 16.66
C PRO A 260 17.36 1.87 15.66
N ALA A 261 17.83 1.78 14.43
CA ALA A 261 17.37 2.58 13.31
C ALA A 261 16.02 2.06 12.79
N GLN A 262 15.24 2.93 12.12
CA GLN A 262 14.05 2.53 11.38
C GLN A 262 14.35 2.55 9.86
N ILE A 263 14.01 1.46 9.20
CA ILE A 263 14.35 1.26 7.80
C ILE A 263 13.10 0.96 6.96
N GLU A 264 13.18 1.26 5.68
CA GLU A 264 12.20 0.83 4.68
C GLU A 264 12.11 -0.69 4.60
N ASP A 265 11.08 -1.21 3.97
CA ASP A 265 10.99 -2.63 3.67
C ASP A 265 12.24 -3.08 2.91
N ALA A 266 12.89 -4.11 3.40
CA ALA A 266 14.18 -4.56 2.92
C ALA A 266 14.28 -6.10 2.94
N THR A 267 15.16 -6.65 2.11
CA THR A 267 15.37 -8.10 2.02
C THR A 267 16.81 -8.42 1.65
N ASP A 268 17.26 -9.61 1.99
CA ASP A 268 18.49 -10.22 1.47
C ASP A 268 18.22 -11.24 0.36
N TYR A 269 16.97 -11.31 -0.13
CA TYR A 269 16.60 -12.21 -1.22
C TYR A 269 17.34 -11.87 -2.50
N ALA A 270 18.17 -12.81 -3.01
CA ALA A 270 18.70 -12.73 -4.36
C ALA A 270 17.60 -13.13 -5.35
N LEU A 271 17.20 -12.20 -6.22
CA LEU A 271 16.12 -12.43 -7.18
C LEU A 271 16.59 -13.32 -8.33
N PRO A 272 15.89 -14.41 -8.70
CA PRO A 272 16.26 -15.21 -9.87
C PRO A 272 15.97 -14.43 -11.16
N VAL A 273 17.01 -14.27 -11.97
CA VAL A 273 16.98 -13.47 -13.20
C VAL A 273 17.73 -14.18 -14.30
N GLU A 274 17.15 -14.20 -15.51
CA GLU A 274 17.82 -14.67 -16.74
C GLU A 274 18.25 -13.47 -17.61
N PRO A 275 19.30 -13.62 -18.45
CA PRO A 275 19.67 -12.59 -19.41
C PRO A 275 18.50 -12.24 -20.33
N GLY A 276 18.21 -10.94 -20.47
CA GLY A 276 17.07 -10.42 -21.25
C GLY A 276 15.80 -10.19 -20.43
N ASP A 277 15.74 -10.60 -19.16
CA ASP A 277 14.62 -10.30 -18.30
C ASP A 277 14.45 -8.79 -18.10
N ARG A 278 13.18 -8.36 -18.15
CA ARG A 278 12.80 -6.98 -17.81
C ARG A 278 12.55 -6.91 -16.30
N VAL A 279 13.28 -6.04 -15.64
CA VAL A 279 13.15 -5.78 -14.20
C VAL A 279 12.85 -4.31 -13.93
N ARG A 280 12.23 -4.01 -12.81
CA ARG A 280 11.97 -2.66 -12.34
C ARG A 280 13.02 -2.27 -11.30
N LEU A 281 13.69 -1.14 -11.49
CA LEU A 281 14.75 -0.67 -10.60
C LEU A 281 14.14 0.04 -9.39
N VAL A 282 14.35 -0.51 -8.19
CA VAL A 282 13.94 0.11 -6.92
C VAL A 282 15.07 1.00 -6.37
N ALA A 283 16.29 0.45 -6.30
CA ALA A 283 17.47 1.19 -5.85
C ALA A 283 18.74 0.63 -6.53
N SER A 284 19.76 1.50 -6.71
CA SER A 284 21.05 1.11 -7.26
C SER A 284 22.15 1.52 -6.30
N THR A 285 23.10 0.59 -6.08
CA THR A 285 24.29 0.80 -5.23
C THR A 285 25.51 0.17 -5.91
N PRO A 286 26.75 0.51 -5.49
CA PRO A 286 27.95 -0.17 -5.97
C PRO A 286 27.97 -1.68 -5.72
N ARG A 287 27.21 -2.17 -4.74
CA ARG A 287 27.10 -3.62 -4.41
C ARG A 287 26.15 -4.37 -5.32
N GLY A 288 25.24 -3.70 -5.99
CA GLY A 288 24.19 -4.28 -6.80
C GLY A 288 22.93 -3.42 -6.80
N ALA A 289 21.89 -3.92 -7.40
CA ALA A 289 20.61 -3.25 -7.48
C ALA A 289 19.51 -3.99 -6.73
N VAL A 290 18.66 -3.26 -6.05
CA VAL A 290 17.36 -3.80 -5.62
C VAL A 290 16.40 -3.64 -6.79
N VAL A 291 15.87 -4.76 -7.26
CA VAL A 291 15.00 -4.78 -8.43
C VAL A 291 13.73 -5.58 -8.15
N LYS A 292 12.70 -5.34 -8.97
CA LYS A 292 11.44 -6.07 -8.91
C LYS A 292 11.14 -6.75 -10.23
N LYS A 293 10.69 -8.02 -10.18
CA LYS A 293 10.24 -8.81 -11.33
C LYS A 293 8.97 -9.56 -10.96
N ASN A 294 7.90 -9.35 -11.72
CA ASN A 294 6.60 -9.99 -11.48
C ASN A 294 6.05 -9.78 -10.05
N GLY A 295 6.25 -8.59 -9.50
CA GLY A 295 5.82 -8.23 -8.14
C GLY A 295 6.79 -8.66 -7.04
N VAL A 296 7.77 -9.50 -7.31
CA VAL A 296 8.79 -9.96 -6.34
C VAL A 296 9.97 -9.01 -6.34
N THR A 297 10.33 -8.50 -5.15
CA THR A 297 11.48 -7.61 -4.96
C THR A 297 12.66 -8.40 -4.39
N GLY A 298 13.87 -8.09 -4.87
CA GLY A 298 15.10 -8.68 -4.36
C GLY A 298 16.36 -8.02 -4.91
N TRP A 299 17.50 -8.46 -4.43
CA TRP A 299 18.80 -8.04 -4.93
C TRP A 299 19.14 -8.70 -6.26
N TYR A 300 19.74 -7.93 -7.15
CA TYR A 300 20.38 -8.39 -8.37
C TYR A 300 21.79 -7.82 -8.44
N TYR A 301 22.78 -8.71 -8.58
CA TYR A 301 24.20 -8.40 -8.56
C TYR A 301 24.84 -8.38 -9.95
N GLY A 302 24.06 -8.68 -10.98
CA GLY A 302 24.48 -8.61 -12.37
C GLY A 302 24.37 -7.21 -12.97
N ARG A 303 24.77 -7.10 -14.24
CA ARG A 303 24.70 -5.84 -14.99
C ARG A 303 23.29 -5.56 -15.49
N LEU A 304 22.92 -4.29 -15.47
CA LEU A 304 21.65 -3.77 -16.00
C LEU A 304 21.91 -2.81 -17.17
N GLN A 305 21.02 -2.86 -18.16
CA GLN A 305 21.00 -1.93 -19.30
C GLN A 305 19.72 -1.10 -19.27
#